data_dd406685b933d6a2ae0041c0105cb2ce
#
_entry.id   dd406685b933d6a2ae0041c0105cb2ce
#
_cell.length_a   1.000
_cell.length_b   1.000
_cell.length_c   1.000
_cell.angle_alpha   90.00
_cell.angle_beta   90.00
_cell.angle_gamma   90.00
#
_symmetry.space_group_name_H-M   'P 1'
#
loop_
_entity.id
_entity.type
_entity.pdbx_description
1 polymer ?
#
loop_
_entity_poly.entity_id
_entity_poly.type
_entity_poly.pdbx_seq_one_letter_code
_entity_poly.pdbx_strand_id
1 'polypeptide(L)'
;MADLTVDQLKQMFTGEITNWSEVGGDDGEIVLIGREAGSGTRDGFESIVDVKDSCKYAQELTATGAVISAVEANPLAVGYASLSAVGDTVKAVTVEGVECSEDTVKDGTYKIQRPFVFVTNDSAPLSEQAQAFFDFATSTDAADLIRTAGAVPVNE
;
A
#
# COMPACT_ATOMS: atom_id res chain seq x y z
N MET A 1 7.73 -6.81 -17.02
CA MET A 1 8.29 -6.01 -15.91
C MET A 1 8.04 -6.70 -14.58
N ALA A 2 9.01 -6.76 -13.69
CA ALA A 2 8.88 -7.45 -12.39
C ALA A 2 9.33 -6.59 -11.20
N ASP A 3 10.15 -5.58 -11.39
CA ASP A 3 10.75 -4.76 -10.33
C ASP A 3 10.74 -3.27 -10.66
N LEU A 4 10.54 -2.43 -9.64
CA LEU A 4 10.60 -0.97 -9.72
C LEU A 4 11.37 -0.42 -8.52
N THR A 5 12.12 0.64 -8.72
CA THR A 5 12.67 1.39 -7.59
C THR A 5 11.64 2.39 -7.04
N VAL A 6 11.85 2.85 -5.79
CA VAL A 6 11.00 3.92 -5.20
C VAL A 6 11.08 5.20 -6.04
N ASP A 7 12.25 5.54 -6.56
CA ASP A 7 12.42 6.70 -7.45
C ASP A 7 11.66 6.56 -8.77
N GLN A 8 11.66 5.36 -9.37
CA GLN A 8 10.85 5.09 -10.56
C GLN A 8 9.35 5.20 -10.27
N LEU A 9 8.89 4.68 -9.13
CA LEU A 9 7.50 4.87 -8.69
C LEU A 9 7.15 6.36 -8.57
N LYS A 10 8.03 7.15 -7.94
CA LYS A 10 7.86 8.61 -7.84
C LYS A 10 7.73 9.26 -9.22
N GLN A 11 8.65 8.98 -10.13
CA GLN A 11 8.65 9.55 -11.48
C GLN A 11 7.44 9.11 -12.31
N MET A 12 6.99 7.85 -12.17
CA MET A 12 5.78 7.37 -12.83
C MET A 12 4.54 8.10 -12.31
N PHE A 13 4.36 8.17 -11.00
CA PHE A 13 3.17 8.79 -10.42
C PHE A 13 3.13 10.30 -10.56
N THR A 14 4.26 10.98 -10.72
CA THR A 14 4.33 12.42 -11.07
C THR A 14 4.22 12.69 -12.56
N GLY A 15 4.27 11.67 -13.41
CA GLY A 15 4.18 11.77 -14.86
C GLY A 15 5.49 12.19 -15.55
N GLU A 16 6.61 12.01 -14.88
CA GLU A 16 7.94 12.17 -15.48
C GLU A 16 8.31 10.96 -16.34
N ILE A 17 7.94 9.75 -15.91
CA ILE A 17 7.97 8.52 -16.68
C ILE A 17 6.54 8.20 -17.11
N THR A 18 6.30 8.08 -18.40
CA THR A 18 4.96 7.89 -18.98
C THR A 18 4.82 6.62 -19.80
N ASN A 19 5.92 5.93 -20.08
CA ASN A 19 5.94 4.72 -20.89
C ASN A 19 6.62 3.58 -20.15
N TRP A 20 6.05 2.38 -20.21
CA TRP A 20 6.60 1.20 -19.56
C TRP A 20 7.99 0.82 -20.05
N SER A 21 8.35 1.16 -21.31
CA SER A 21 9.69 0.90 -21.86
C SER A 21 10.80 1.68 -21.12
N GLU A 22 10.48 2.81 -20.52
CA GLU A 22 11.44 3.62 -19.76
C GLU A 22 11.89 2.94 -18.45
N VAL A 23 11.12 1.97 -17.99
CA VAL A 23 11.39 1.19 -16.78
C VAL A 23 11.62 -0.30 -17.06
N GLY A 24 11.91 -0.67 -18.32
CA GLY A 24 12.24 -2.03 -18.72
C GLY A 24 11.04 -2.93 -19.02
N GLY A 25 9.86 -2.37 -19.22
CA GLY A 25 8.66 -3.05 -19.73
C GLY A 25 8.56 -3.00 -21.25
N ASP A 26 7.46 -3.50 -21.78
CA ASP A 26 7.09 -3.37 -23.19
C ASP A 26 6.65 -1.92 -23.50
N ASP A 27 6.73 -1.52 -24.78
CA ASP A 27 6.29 -0.20 -25.21
C ASP A 27 4.78 -0.03 -24.98
N GLY A 28 4.39 0.98 -24.22
CA GLY A 28 3.00 1.30 -23.89
C GLY A 28 2.88 2.42 -22.85
N GLU A 29 1.90 3.28 -23.03
CA GLU A 29 1.62 4.39 -22.12
C GLU A 29 1.12 3.87 -20.75
N ILE A 30 1.73 4.35 -19.67
CA ILE A 30 1.36 3.96 -18.30
C ILE A 30 0.01 4.58 -17.93
N VAL A 31 -0.92 3.74 -17.47
CA VAL A 31 -2.23 4.18 -16.97
C VAL A 31 -2.25 4.08 -15.44
N LEU A 32 -2.24 5.22 -14.77
CA LEU A 32 -2.19 5.29 -13.31
C LEU A 32 -3.60 5.21 -12.72
N ILE A 33 -3.84 4.18 -11.89
CA ILE A 33 -5.11 3.98 -11.17
C ILE A 33 -4.87 4.24 -9.69
N GLY A 34 -5.60 5.20 -9.13
CA GLY A 34 -5.49 5.58 -7.72
C GLY A 34 -6.79 5.43 -6.95
N ARG A 35 -6.70 5.74 -5.66
CA ARG A 35 -7.85 5.88 -4.76
C ARG A 35 -8.26 7.35 -4.70
N GLU A 36 -9.51 7.57 -4.31
CA GLU A 36 -10.09 8.90 -4.06
C GLU A 36 -9.34 9.68 -2.97
N ALA A 37 -9.48 10.99 -2.98
CA ALA A 37 -9.00 11.85 -1.90
C ALA A 37 -9.63 11.44 -0.55
N GLY A 38 -8.82 11.39 0.51
CA GLY A 38 -9.24 10.92 1.84
C GLY A 38 -9.09 9.41 2.06
N SER A 39 -8.69 8.64 1.04
CA SER A 39 -8.33 7.23 1.23
C SER A 39 -7.04 7.09 2.04
N GLY A 40 -7.11 6.36 3.16
CA GLY A 40 -5.91 6.05 3.95
C GLY A 40 -4.85 5.25 3.18
N THR A 41 -5.25 4.41 2.21
CA THR A 41 -4.31 3.69 1.34
C THR A 41 -3.59 4.65 0.39
N ARG A 42 -4.31 5.62 -0.18
CA ARG A 42 -3.71 6.69 -0.99
C ARG A 42 -2.73 7.53 -0.18
N ASP A 43 -3.17 8.03 0.97
CA ASP A 43 -2.34 8.88 1.82
C ASP A 43 -1.05 8.16 2.26
N GLY A 44 -1.15 6.87 2.59
CA GLY A 44 0.00 6.04 2.91
C GLY A 44 0.97 5.88 1.75
N PHE A 45 0.47 5.49 0.58
CA PHE A 45 1.29 5.33 -0.63
C PHE A 45 1.97 6.64 -1.04
N GLU A 46 1.20 7.72 -1.19
CA GLU A 46 1.71 9.02 -1.62
C GLU A 46 2.75 9.59 -0.64
N SER A 47 2.57 9.35 0.67
CA SER A 47 3.53 9.80 1.69
C SER A 47 4.85 9.03 1.63
N ILE A 48 4.79 7.71 1.41
CA ILE A 48 5.99 6.86 1.37
C ILE A 48 6.80 7.12 0.10
N VAL A 49 6.13 7.28 -1.04
CA VAL A 49 6.77 7.55 -2.33
C VAL A 49 7.14 9.03 -2.49
N ASP A 50 6.73 9.89 -1.53
CA ASP A 50 6.94 11.34 -1.56
C ASP A 50 6.36 12.01 -2.82
N VAL A 51 5.06 11.71 -3.10
CA VAL A 51 4.31 12.23 -4.26
C VAL A 51 2.99 12.88 -3.86
N LYS A 52 2.84 13.27 -2.61
CA LYS A 52 1.58 13.81 -2.08
C LYS A 52 1.11 15.00 -2.92
N ASP A 53 -0.18 14.96 -3.32
CA ASP A 53 -0.85 15.96 -4.14
C ASP A 53 -0.22 16.20 -5.54
N SER A 54 0.70 15.32 -5.99
CA SER A 54 1.42 15.47 -7.27
C SER A 54 1.09 14.37 -8.28
N CYS A 55 0.33 13.35 -7.87
CA CYS A 55 0.01 12.20 -8.73
C CYS A 55 -0.88 12.57 -9.91
N LYS A 56 -0.59 11.95 -11.07
CA LYS A 56 -1.31 12.15 -12.34
C LYS A 56 -2.22 10.96 -12.65
N TYR A 57 -3.15 10.65 -11.75
CA TYR A 57 -4.09 9.54 -11.94
C TYR A 57 -4.95 9.72 -13.18
N ALA A 58 -5.04 8.66 -14.00
CA ALA A 58 -6.02 8.55 -15.08
C ALA A 58 -7.42 8.26 -14.53
N GLN A 59 -7.49 7.54 -13.40
CA GLN A 59 -8.74 7.25 -12.69
C GLN A 59 -8.52 7.28 -11.18
N GLU A 60 -9.51 7.82 -10.47
CA GLU A 60 -9.59 7.76 -9.01
C GLU A 60 -10.83 6.98 -8.59
N LEU A 61 -10.65 5.92 -7.79
CA LEU A 61 -11.70 4.96 -7.46
C LEU A 61 -11.95 4.89 -5.95
N THR A 62 -13.19 4.64 -5.56
CA THR A 62 -13.64 4.71 -4.15
C THR A 62 -13.41 3.44 -3.34
N ALA A 63 -12.93 2.35 -3.97
CA ALA A 63 -12.68 1.08 -3.29
C ALA A 63 -11.40 0.41 -3.80
N THR A 64 -10.67 -0.28 -2.92
CA THR A 64 -9.46 -1.04 -3.29
C THR A 64 -9.76 -2.12 -4.32
N GLY A 65 -10.89 -2.85 -4.18
CA GLY A 65 -11.33 -3.85 -5.16
C GLY A 65 -11.59 -3.26 -6.55
N ALA A 66 -12.07 -2.01 -6.63
CA ALA A 66 -12.25 -1.34 -7.91
C ALA A 66 -10.89 -1.01 -8.58
N VAL A 67 -9.86 -0.65 -7.80
CA VAL A 67 -8.49 -0.48 -8.32
C VAL A 67 -7.97 -1.79 -8.89
N ILE A 68 -8.10 -2.91 -8.16
CA ILE A 68 -7.70 -4.24 -8.65
C ILE A 68 -8.40 -4.57 -9.96
N SER A 69 -9.73 -4.41 -10.04
CA SER A 69 -10.50 -4.71 -11.26
C SER A 69 -10.09 -3.82 -12.44
N ALA A 70 -9.77 -2.55 -12.21
CA ALA A 70 -9.33 -1.64 -13.26
C ALA A 70 -7.93 -2.03 -13.79
N VAL A 71 -7.02 -2.46 -12.92
CA VAL A 71 -5.69 -2.95 -13.30
C VAL A 71 -5.79 -4.28 -14.03
N GLU A 72 -6.63 -5.22 -13.55
CA GLU A 72 -6.89 -6.50 -14.21
C GLU A 72 -7.42 -6.32 -15.65
N ALA A 73 -8.29 -5.33 -15.86
CA ALA A 73 -8.89 -5.07 -17.17
C ALA A 73 -7.94 -4.35 -18.17
N ASN A 74 -6.83 -3.79 -17.72
CA ASN A 74 -5.92 -3.01 -18.56
C ASN A 74 -4.45 -3.41 -18.31
N PRO A 75 -3.81 -4.13 -19.25
CA PRO A 75 -2.40 -4.56 -19.11
C PRO A 75 -1.39 -3.42 -19.01
N LEU A 76 -1.75 -2.20 -19.35
CA LEU A 76 -0.91 -1.01 -19.23
C LEU A 76 -1.15 -0.25 -17.91
N ALA A 77 -2.12 -0.70 -17.11
CA ALA A 77 -2.44 -0.04 -15.86
C ALA A 77 -1.52 -0.47 -14.71
N VAL A 78 -1.28 0.45 -13.81
CA VAL A 78 -0.65 0.24 -12.50
C VAL A 78 -1.42 0.99 -11.43
N GLY A 79 -1.49 0.42 -10.25
CA GLY A 79 -2.11 1.00 -9.07
C GLY A 79 -1.47 0.50 -7.80
N TYR A 80 -2.03 0.86 -6.68
CA TYR A 80 -1.61 0.40 -5.35
C TYR A 80 -2.82 -0.13 -4.57
N ALA A 81 -2.56 -1.09 -3.73
CA ALA A 81 -3.56 -1.74 -2.88
C ALA A 81 -2.93 -2.19 -1.56
N SER A 82 -3.76 -2.48 -0.55
CA SER A 82 -3.29 -3.21 0.63
C SER A 82 -2.93 -4.65 0.27
N LEU A 83 -1.92 -5.22 0.91
CA LEU A 83 -1.42 -6.58 0.65
C LEU A 83 -2.54 -7.62 0.62
N SER A 84 -3.47 -7.56 1.56
CA SER A 84 -4.60 -8.49 1.66
C SER A 84 -5.60 -8.43 0.49
N ALA A 85 -5.59 -7.37 -0.30
CA ALA A 85 -6.48 -7.22 -1.45
C ALA A 85 -5.85 -7.73 -2.76
N VAL A 86 -4.55 -7.98 -2.77
CA VAL A 86 -3.83 -8.46 -3.95
C VAL A 86 -4.00 -9.98 -4.07
N GLY A 87 -4.71 -10.41 -5.11
CA GLY A 87 -4.92 -11.82 -5.46
C GLY A 87 -4.23 -12.18 -6.77
N ASP A 88 -4.56 -13.36 -7.28
CA ASP A 88 -3.93 -13.96 -8.48
C ASP A 88 -4.33 -13.28 -9.80
N THR A 89 -5.30 -12.36 -9.79
CA THR A 89 -5.80 -11.70 -11.01
C THR A 89 -4.91 -10.55 -11.47
N VAL A 90 -4.01 -10.07 -10.61
CA VAL A 90 -3.07 -9.00 -10.90
C VAL A 90 -1.65 -9.39 -10.49
N LYS A 91 -0.66 -8.80 -11.15
CA LYS A 91 0.75 -9.05 -10.82
C LYS A 91 1.22 -8.05 -9.76
N ALA A 92 1.68 -8.56 -8.63
CA ALA A 92 2.45 -7.75 -7.69
C ALA A 92 3.85 -7.46 -8.26
N VAL A 93 4.27 -6.21 -8.17
CA VAL A 93 5.61 -5.75 -8.59
C VAL A 93 6.52 -5.75 -7.37
N THR A 94 7.74 -6.26 -7.49
CA THR A 94 8.76 -6.09 -6.46
C THR A 94 9.22 -4.63 -6.39
N VAL A 95 9.65 -4.19 -5.23
CA VAL A 95 10.21 -2.85 -5.05
C VAL A 95 11.63 -2.97 -4.52
N GLU A 96 12.60 -2.39 -5.22
CA GLU A 96 14.03 -2.50 -4.90
C GLU A 96 14.51 -3.97 -4.85
N GLY A 97 13.93 -4.83 -5.69
CA GLY A 97 14.20 -6.27 -5.71
C GLY A 97 13.52 -7.06 -4.58
N VAL A 98 12.71 -6.42 -3.74
CA VAL A 98 12.05 -7.04 -2.59
C VAL A 98 10.58 -7.30 -2.90
N GLU A 99 10.13 -8.54 -2.67
CA GLU A 99 8.72 -8.92 -2.75
C GLU A 99 7.94 -8.42 -1.53
N CYS A 100 6.70 -8.00 -1.74
CA CYS A 100 5.79 -7.64 -0.65
C CYS A 100 5.25 -8.92 0.00
N SER A 101 5.72 -9.22 1.19
CA SER A 101 5.27 -10.34 2.03
C SER A 101 5.16 -9.91 3.49
N GLU A 102 4.54 -10.75 4.33
CA GLU A 102 4.48 -10.50 5.77
C GLU A 102 5.89 -10.36 6.36
N ASP A 103 6.81 -11.26 5.98
CA ASP A 103 8.19 -11.27 6.47
C ASP A 103 8.97 -10.01 6.09
N THR A 104 8.90 -9.60 4.81
CA THR A 104 9.61 -8.42 4.32
C THR A 104 9.02 -7.09 4.80
N VAL A 105 7.74 -7.10 5.18
CA VAL A 105 7.09 -5.97 5.86
C VAL A 105 7.56 -5.91 7.32
N LYS A 106 7.61 -7.05 8.04
CA LYS A 106 8.05 -7.12 9.45
C LYS A 106 9.51 -6.72 9.63
N ASP A 107 10.40 -7.22 8.78
CA ASP A 107 11.84 -6.92 8.87
C ASP A 107 12.22 -5.54 8.30
N GLY A 108 11.24 -4.83 7.68
CA GLY A 108 11.42 -3.48 7.14
C GLY A 108 12.17 -3.42 5.81
N THR A 109 12.42 -4.55 5.14
CA THR A 109 13.10 -4.59 3.84
C THR A 109 12.19 -4.10 2.71
N TYR A 110 10.87 -4.41 2.76
CA TYR A 110 9.92 -3.86 1.80
C TYR A 110 9.61 -2.39 2.12
N LYS A 111 9.89 -1.49 1.18
CA LYS A 111 9.87 -0.04 1.43
C LYS A 111 8.48 0.60 1.40
N ILE A 112 7.54 0.04 0.62
CA ILE A 112 6.18 0.58 0.51
C ILE A 112 5.29 -0.01 1.61
N GLN A 113 5.55 0.36 2.84
CA GLN A 113 4.82 -0.10 4.01
C GLN A 113 4.59 1.04 5.01
N ARG A 114 3.53 0.96 5.79
CA ARG A 114 3.25 1.89 6.87
C ARG A 114 2.66 1.17 8.08
N PRO A 115 2.97 1.63 9.30
CA PRO A 115 2.34 1.11 10.50
C PRO A 115 0.91 1.65 10.66
N PHE A 116 0.02 0.83 11.23
CA PHE A 116 -1.16 1.31 11.92
C PHE A 116 -0.75 1.71 13.35
N VAL A 117 -1.15 2.88 13.80
CA VAL A 117 -0.79 3.40 15.12
C VAL A 117 -2.02 3.69 15.95
N PHE A 118 -2.00 3.30 17.21
CA PHE A 118 -2.95 3.76 18.19
C PHE A 118 -2.54 5.15 18.71
N VAL A 119 -3.51 6.03 18.88
CA VAL A 119 -3.30 7.35 19.44
C VAL A 119 -4.06 7.44 20.74
N THR A 120 -3.37 7.74 21.83
CA THR A 120 -3.94 7.95 23.15
C THR A 120 -3.65 9.37 23.64
N ASN A 121 -4.45 9.86 24.61
CA ASN A 121 -4.25 11.17 25.19
C ASN A 121 -3.28 11.06 26.37
N ASP A 122 -2.10 11.65 26.28
CA ASP A 122 -1.09 11.63 27.35
C ASP A 122 -1.54 12.35 28.62
N SER A 123 -2.52 13.27 28.50
CA SER A 123 -3.01 14.08 29.63
C SER A 123 -4.15 13.41 30.40
N ALA A 124 -4.67 12.27 29.93
CA ALA A 124 -5.77 11.54 30.56
C ALA A 124 -5.55 10.02 30.44
N PRO A 125 -5.68 9.26 31.54
CA PRO A 125 -5.60 7.81 31.48
C PRO A 125 -6.75 7.24 30.65
N LEU A 126 -6.51 6.11 29.99
CA LEU A 126 -7.57 5.36 29.35
C LEU A 126 -8.59 4.86 30.38
N SER A 127 -9.84 4.74 30.00
CA SER A 127 -10.82 4.01 30.80
C SER A 127 -10.41 2.53 30.90
N GLU A 128 -10.90 1.82 31.90
CA GLU A 128 -10.61 0.39 32.10
C GLU A 128 -10.92 -0.43 30.83
N GLN A 129 -12.04 -0.16 30.18
CA GLN A 129 -12.45 -0.84 28.94
C GLN A 129 -11.55 -0.49 27.76
N ALA A 130 -11.14 0.77 27.62
CA ALA A 130 -10.25 1.20 26.56
C ALA A 130 -8.83 0.65 26.77
N GLN A 131 -8.36 0.55 28.01
CA GLN A 131 -7.08 -0.07 28.34
C GLN A 131 -7.10 -1.56 28.02
N ALA A 132 -8.15 -2.28 28.41
CA ALA A 132 -8.29 -3.70 28.09
C ALA A 132 -8.30 -3.98 26.58
N PHE A 133 -9.00 -3.12 25.80
CA PHE A 133 -8.95 -3.20 24.34
C PHE A 133 -7.53 -2.95 23.79
N PHE A 134 -6.87 -1.90 24.28
CA PHE A 134 -5.51 -1.55 23.84
C PHE A 134 -4.53 -2.69 24.16
N ASP A 135 -4.58 -3.25 25.37
CA ASP A 135 -3.73 -4.35 25.80
C ASP A 135 -3.97 -5.60 24.94
N PHE A 136 -5.22 -5.93 24.65
CA PHE A 136 -5.57 -7.04 23.77
C PHE A 136 -5.07 -6.78 22.33
N ALA A 137 -5.38 -5.63 21.77
CA ALA A 137 -5.04 -5.29 20.36
C ALA A 137 -3.52 -5.20 20.10
N THR A 138 -2.74 -4.98 21.17
CA THR A 138 -1.26 -4.96 21.10
C THR A 138 -0.61 -6.27 21.59
N SER A 139 -1.41 -7.26 22.00
CA SER A 139 -0.91 -8.57 22.44
C SER A 139 -0.75 -9.55 21.27
N THR A 140 -0.06 -10.66 21.54
CA THR A 140 0.05 -11.80 20.62
C THR A 140 -1.30 -12.48 20.36
N ASP A 141 -2.26 -12.39 21.30
CA ASP A 141 -3.58 -12.99 21.17
C ASP A 141 -4.42 -12.35 20.04
N ALA A 142 -4.08 -11.12 19.63
CA ALA A 142 -4.74 -10.45 18.52
C ALA A 142 -4.14 -10.78 17.14
N ALA A 143 -3.01 -11.50 17.07
CA ALA A 143 -2.26 -11.71 15.82
C ALA A 143 -3.12 -12.31 14.69
N ASP A 144 -3.87 -13.38 14.97
CA ASP A 144 -4.73 -14.02 13.97
C ASP A 144 -5.89 -13.13 13.49
N LEU A 145 -6.43 -12.30 14.39
CA LEU A 145 -7.47 -11.33 14.02
C LEU A 145 -6.90 -10.22 13.14
N ILE A 146 -5.68 -9.76 13.43
CA ILE A 146 -4.97 -8.75 12.64
C ILE A 146 -4.69 -9.28 11.23
N ARG A 147 -4.21 -10.54 11.09
CA ARG A 147 -4.03 -11.19 9.78
C ARG A 147 -5.35 -11.34 9.03
N THR A 148 -6.41 -11.77 9.70
CA THR A 148 -7.73 -11.91 9.10
C THR A 148 -8.27 -10.56 8.60
N ALA A 149 -7.94 -9.47 9.31
CA ALA A 149 -8.27 -8.10 8.88
C ALA A 149 -7.36 -7.58 7.74
N GLY A 150 -6.35 -8.35 7.34
CA GLY A 150 -5.46 -8.03 6.24
C GLY A 150 -4.29 -7.12 6.59
N ALA A 151 -3.92 -7.07 7.85
CA ALA A 151 -2.74 -6.36 8.32
C ALA A 151 -1.67 -7.35 8.83
N VAL A 152 -0.44 -6.87 8.95
CA VAL A 152 0.70 -7.65 9.47
C VAL A 152 0.82 -7.37 10.97
N PRO A 153 0.72 -8.39 11.85
CA PRO A 153 0.89 -8.19 13.28
C PRO A 153 2.35 -7.87 13.61
N VAL A 154 2.57 -6.95 14.55
CA VAL A 154 3.93 -6.60 15.03
C VAL A 154 4.40 -7.49 16.19
N ASN A 155 3.44 -8.05 16.95
CA ASN A 155 3.71 -8.93 18.09
C ASN A 155 3.20 -10.34 17.78
N GLU A 156 4.07 -11.33 17.92
CA GLU A 156 3.81 -12.77 17.75
C GLU A 156 4.44 -13.58 18.87
#